data_275367619cec3cb626d14a0786fb7ea7
#
_entry.id   275367619cec3cb626d14a0786fb7ea7
#
_cell.length_a   1.000
_cell.length_b   1.000
_cell.length_c   1.000
_cell.angle_alpha   90.00
_cell.angle_beta   90.00
_cell.angle_gamma   90.00
#
_symmetry.space_group_name_H-M   'P 1'
#
loop_
_entity.id
_entity.type
_entity.pdbx_description
1 polymer ?
#
loop_
_entity_poly.entity_id
_entity_poly.type
_entity_poly.pdbx_seq_one_letter_code
_entity_poly.pdbx_strand_id
1 'polypeptide(L)'
;MSTVASLVVGRDGSTSKDKSSNGVSSDADRKAFLARRRKVDCILIGGNTARHEPYKQSPVPLVIVSRSTINPVVGNDLSHLWNMSPADALAKAKSQFGVRILVEAGTSIIFELIDQGLIDQLELSVTPVTGGDDPIDWQALLNRFENHTHTNVDGTDFYIARN
;
A
#
# COMPACT_ATOMS: atom_id res chain seq x y z
N MET A 1 14.24 -3.35 -10.58
CA MET A 1 13.19 -2.38 -10.93
C MET A 1 11.87 -2.93 -10.38
N SER A 2 11.28 -2.28 -9.40
CA SER A 2 10.06 -2.85 -8.84
C SER A 2 9.10 -1.80 -8.30
N THR A 3 7.85 -1.93 -8.74
CA THR A 3 6.71 -1.31 -8.11
C THR A 3 6.05 -2.37 -7.23
N VAL A 4 6.13 -2.18 -5.94
CA VAL A 4 5.56 -3.09 -4.94
C VAL A 4 4.29 -2.47 -4.37
N ALA A 5 3.19 -3.19 -4.40
CA ALA A 5 1.99 -2.83 -3.65
C ALA A 5 2.00 -3.56 -2.30
N SER A 6 1.66 -2.84 -1.25
CA SER A 6 1.56 -3.37 0.11
C SER A 6 0.12 -3.24 0.60
N LEU A 7 -0.47 -4.34 1.02
CA LEU A 7 -1.84 -4.39 1.50
C LEU A 7 -1.94 -5.31 2.72
N VAL A 8 -2.70 -4.89 3.72
CA VAL A 8 -3.07 -5.71 4.87
C VAL A 8 -4.59 -5.88 4.92
N VAL A 9 -5.02 -7.11 5.18
CA VAL A 9 -6.43 -7.45 5.35
C VAL A 9 -6.61 -8.34 6.57
N GLY A 10 -7.81 -8.31 7.15
CA GLY A 10 -8.24 -9.34 8.08
C GLY A 10 -8.53 -10.66 7.35
N ARG A 11 -8.68 -11.73 8.10
CA ARG A 11 -9.00 -13.07 7.55
C ARG A 11 -10.27 -13.08 6.72
N ASP A 12 -11.25 -12.28 7.10
CA ASP A 12 -12.53 -12.11 6.40
C ASP A 12 -12.47 -11.12 5.22
N GLY A 13 -11.29 -10.60 4.91
CA GLY A 13 -11.07 -9.63 3.85
C GLY A 13 -11.21 -8.16 4.26
N SER A 14 -11.54 -7.87 5.52
CA SER A 14 -11.65 -6.50 6.02
C SER A 14 -10.38 -5.71 5.73
N THR A 15 -10.51 -4.52 5.16
CA THR A 15 -9.37 -3.64 4.81
C THR A 15 -9.14 -2.55 5.84
N SER A 16 -10.12 -2.30 6.70
CA SER A 16 -10.04 -1.35 7.80
C SER A 16 -10.86 -1.84 8.99
N LYS A 17 -10.58 -1.32 10.16
CA LYS A 17 -11.38 -1.45 11.37
C LYS A 17 -11.18 -0.18 12.20
N ASP A 18 -12.27 0.36 12.72
CA ASP A 18 -12.24 1.66 13.40
C ASP A 18 -11.62 2.77 12.52
N LYS A 19 -11.98 2.78 11.23
CA LYS A 19 -11.56 3.74 10.21
C LYS A 19 -10.06 3.73 9.86
N SER A 20 -9.32 2.72 10.26
CA SER A 20 -7.88 2.62 10.00
C SER A 20 -7.49 1.20 9.57
N SER A 21 -6.50 1.09 8.68
CA SER A 21 -5.86 -0.18 8.34
C SER A 21 -5.11 -0.78 9.53
N ASN A 22 -4.69 0.04 10.48
CA ASN A 22 -4.07 -0.43 11.72
C ASN A 22 -5.00 -1.35 12.52
N GLY A 23 -6.32 -1.17 12.40
CA GLY A 23 -7.32 -2.03 13.06
C GLY A 23 -7.35 -3.47 12.53
N VAL A 24 -6.85 -3.73 11.33
CA VAL A 24 -6.71 -5.08 10.75
C VAL A 24 -5.28 -5.58 10.72
N SER A 25 -4.32 -4.78 11.15
CA SER A 25 -2.90 -5.12 11.21
C SER A 25 -2.57 -6.02 12.41
N SER A 26 -1.35 -6.51 12.43
CA SER A 26 -0.75 -7.28 13.53
C SER A 26 0.67 -6.76 13.79
N ASP A 27 1.28 -7.18 14.89
CA ASP A 27 2.67 -6.79 15.19
C ASP A 27 3.63 -7.28 14.11
N ALA A 28 3.42 -8.51 13.62
CA ALA A 28 4.21 -9.08 12.52
C ALA A 28 4.06 -8.28 11.22
N ASP A 29 2.82 -7.93 10.86
CA ASP A 29 2.56 -7.09 9.68
C ASP A 29 3.21 -5.72 9.83
N ARG A 30 3.04 -5.06 10.96
CA ARG A 30 3.63 -3.74 11.18
C ARG A 30 5.15 -3.75 11.09
N LYS A 31 5.80 -4.77 11.61
CA LYS A 31 7.25 -4.92 11.50
C LYS A 31 7.70 -5.08 10.04
N ALA A 32 7.00 -5.93 9.28
CA ALA A 32 7.27 -6.14 7.86
C ALA A 32 7.03 -4.85 7.05
N PHE A 33 5.95 -4.14 7.34
CA PHE A 33 5.59 -2.88 6.70
C PHE A 33 6.68 -1.80 6.90
N LEU A 34 7.14 -1.61 8.12
CA LEU A 34 8.21 -0.64 8.41
C LEU A 34 9.54 -1.03 7.75
N ALA A 35 9.83 -2.33 7.65
CA ALA A 35 11.03 -2.81 6.98
C ALA A 35 10.99 -2.55 5.46
N ARG A 36 9.82 -2.70 4.82
CA ARG A 36 9.65 -2.41 3.38
C ARG A 36 9.93 -0.95 3.05
N ARG A 37 9.45 -0.03 3.86
CA ARG A 37 9.62 1.42 3.66
C ARG A 37 11.07 1.88 3.55
N ARG A 38 11.98 1.15 4.19
CA ARG A 38 13.42 1.49 4.20
C ARG A 38 14.17 1.00 2.95
N LYS A 39 13.53 0.23 2.10
CA LYS A 39 14.14 -0.41 0.92
C LYS A 39 13.72 0.19 -0.40
N VAL A 40 12.95 1.26 -0.36
CA VAL A 40 12.38 1.91 -1.56
C VAL A 40 12.88 3.32 -1.71
N ASP A 41 12.67 3.90 -2.89
CA ASP A 41 13.10 5.24 -3.23
C ASP A 41 11.97 6.26 -2.99
N CYS A 42 10.72 5.80 -3.01
CA CYS A 42 9.53 6.64 -2.80
C CYS A 42 8.33 5.78 -2.37
N ILE A 43 7.45 6.39 -1.58
CA ILE A 43 6.15 5.82 -1.19
C ILE A 43 5.05 6.61 -1.90
N LEU A 44 4.08 5.89 -2.48
CA LEU A 44 2.93 6.47 -3.16
C LEU A 44 1.65 6.07 -2.43
N ILE A 45 0.84 7.05 -2.06
CA ILE A 45 -0.44 6.87 -1.37
C ILE A 45 -1.55 7.69 -2.03
N GLY A 46 -2.80 7.41 -1.67
CA GLY A 46 -3.95 8.24 -2.01
C GLY A 46 -4.25 9.29 -0.96
N GLY A 47 -5.04 10.31 -1.32
CA GLY A 47 -5.43 11.38 -0.40
C GLY A 47 -6.23 10.87 0.81
N ASN A 48 -7.08 9.87 0.61
CA ASN A 48 -7.86 9.28 1.70
C ASN A 48 -6.95 8.59 2.73
N THR A 49 -5.97 7.81 2.26
CA THR A 49 -4.95 7.18 3.11
C THR A 49 -4.14 8.26 3.87
N ALA A 50 -3.73 9.32 3.19
CA ALA A 50 -2.98 10.41 3.82
C ALA A 50 -3.75 11.12 4.94
N ARG A 51 -5.09 11.20 4.83
CA ARG A 51 -5.94 11.83 5.86
C ARG A 51 -6.20 10.94 7.07
N HIS A 52 -6.22 9.62 6.90
CA HIS A 52 -6.66 8.68 7.94
C HIS A 52 -5.53 7.87 8.56
N GLU A 53 -4.33 7.88 7.98
CA GLU A 53 -3.18 7.12 8.43
C GLU A 53 -2.02 8.04 8.87
N PRO A 54 -1.09 7.55 9.70
CA PRO A 54 -0.02 8.39 10.27
C PRO A 54 1.14 8.59 9.28
N TYR A 55 1.02 9.55 8.37
CA TYR A 55 2.05 9.92 7.39
C TYR A 55 2.76 11.24 7.70
N LYS A 56 2.72 11.72 8.92
CA LYS A 56 3.43 12.95 9.34
C LYS A 56 4.95 12.83 9.19
N GLN A 57 5.48 11.61 9.16
CA GLN A 57 6.86 11.30 8.89
C GLN A 57 6.95 10.13 7.92
N SER A 58 7.94 10.18 7.02
CA SER A 58 8.26 9.09 6.11
C SER A 58 9.77 9.00 5.95
N PRO A 59 10.34 7.78 5.78
CA PRO A 59 11.79 7.62 5.63
C PRO A 59 12.31 8.03 4.25
N VAL A 60 11.42 8.19 3.28
CA VAL A 60 11.69 8.51 1.87
C VAL A 60 10.64 9.50 1.38
N PRO A 61 10.81 10.12 0.20
CA PRO A 61 9.78 10.94 -0.41
C PRO A 61 8.42 10.26 -0.45
N LEU A 62 7.38 11.02 -0.12
CA LEU A 62 5.99 10.58 -0.07
C LEU A 62 5.19 11.32 -1.15
N VAL A 63 4.64 10.58 -2.11
CA VAL A 63 3.75 11.11 -3.14
C VAL A 63 2.30 10.84 -2.72
N ILE A 64 1.50 11.89 -2.67
CA ILE A 64 0.07 11.82 -2.38
C ILE A 64 -0.69 12.13 -3.67
N VAL A 65 -1.39 11.13 -4.20
CA VAL A 65 -2.25 11.29 -5.38
C VAL A 65 -3.63 11.72 -4.94
N SER A 66 -4.00 12.96 -5.23
CA SER A 66 -5.27 13.52 -4.78
C SER A 66 -5.75 14.61 -5.72
N ARG A 67 -7.08 14.76 -5.82
CA ARG A 67 -7.73 15.89 -6.49
C ARG A 67 -7.80 17.14 -5.59
N SER A 68 -7.56 16.98 -4.30
CA SER A 68 -7.53 18.10 -3.35
C SER A 68 -6.31 19.00 -3.59
N THR A 69 -6.46 20.28 -3.32
CA THR A 69 -5.36 21.25 -3.30
C THR A 69 -4.73 21.41 -1.93
N ILE A 70 -5.29 20.75 -0.92
CA ILE A 70 -4.84 20.81 0.47
C ILE A 70 -4.03 19.55 0.78
N ASN A 71 -2.74 19.73 1.10
CA ASN A 71 -1.88 18.65 1.55
C ASN A 71 -2.26 18.25 2.99
N PRO A 72 -2.76 17.01 3.22
CA PRO A 72 -3.17 16.57 4.55
C PRO A 72 -2.00 16.31 5.51
N VAL A 73 -0.77 16.31 5.02
CA VAL A 73 0.44 16.03 5.81
C VAL A 73 1.50 17.12 5.63
N VAL A 74 1.09 18.39 5.72
CA VAL A 74 1.98 19.56 5.54
C VAL A 74 3.20 19.56 6.46
N GLY A 75 3.14 18.89 7.60
CA GLY A 75 4.27 18.73 8.52
C GLY A 75 5.35 17.74 8.05
N ASN A 76 5.12 17.02 6.96
CA ASN A 76 6.09 16.13 6.35
C ASN A 76 6.78 16.84 5.19
N ASP A 77 8.01 17.28 5.37
CA ASP A 77 8.80 18.01 4.37
C ASP A 77 9.15 17.16 3.12
N LEU A 78 8.98 15.84 3.21
CA LEU A 78 9.19 14.90 2.11
C LEU A 78 7.90 14.63 1.32
N SER A 79 6.78 15.23 1.70
CA SER A 79 5.49 15.01 1.03
C SER A 79 5.33 15.87 -0.22
N HIS A 80 4.74 15.27 -1.26
CA HIS A 80 4.40 15.88 -2.53
C HIS A 80 2.94 15.59 -2.86
N LEU A 81 2.14 16.61 -3.04
CA LEU A 81 0.73 16.48 -3.44
C LEU A 81 0.59 16.65 -4.95
N TRP A 82 0.16 15.59 -5.64
CA TRP A 82 0.01 15.58 -7.10
C TRP A 82 -1.43 15.27 -7.51
N ASN A 83 -1.99 16.17 -8.31
CA ASN A 83 -3.29 15.97 -8.94
C ASN A 83 -3.08 15.39 -10.35
N MET A 84 -3.01 14.09 -10.43
CA MET A 84 -2.86 13.34 -11.68
C MET A 84 -3.35 11.91 -11.49
N SER A 85 -3.39 11.13 -12.57
CA SER A 85 -3.75 9.71 -12.45
C SER A 85 -2.70 8.94 -11.64
N PRO A 86 -3.07 7.82 -11.00
CA PRO A 86 -2.12 6.95 -10.32
C PRO A 86 -0.97 6.47 -11.22
N ALA A 87 -1.26 6.14 -12.47
CA ALA A 87 -0.26 5.71 -13.46
C ALA A 87 0.74 6.82 -13.78
N ASP A 88 0.25 8.04 -14.02
CA ASP A 88 1.13 9.19 -14.29
C ASP A 88 1.96 9.57 -13.06
N ALA A 89 1.37 9.50 -11.88
CA ALA A 89 2.08 9.75 -10.63
C ALA A 89 3.19 8.71 -10.40
N LEU A 90 2.91 7.44 -10.69
CA LEU A 90 3.90 6.37 -10.60
C LEU A 90 5.07 6.61 -11.57
N ALA A 91 4.79 6.94 -12.82
CA ALA A 91 5.81 7.24 -13.83
C ALA A 91 6.66 8.44 -13.43
N LYS A 92 6.04 9.51 -12.95
CA LYS A 92 6.72 10.71 -12.47
C LYS A 92 7.59 10.41 -11.24
N ALA A 93 7.07 9.64 -10.28
CA ALA A 93 7.83 9.26 -9.08
C ALA A 93 9.07 8.44 -9.43
N LYS A 94 8.96 7.49 -10.37
CA LYS A 94 10.11 6.73 -10.87
C LYS A 94 11.17 7.60 -11.50
N SER A 95 10.76 8.60 -12.27
CA SER A 95 11.67 9.54 -12.91
C SER A 95 12.35 10.49 -11.92
N GLN A 96 11.63 10.90 -10.88
CA GLN A 96 12.10 11.94 -9.95
C GLN A 96 12.88 11.41 -8.75
N PHE A 97 12.48 10.25 -8.22
CA PHE A 97 13.01 9.74 -6.94
C PHE A 97 13.77 8.43 -7.07
N GLY A 98 13.50 7.62 -8.11
CA GLY A 98 14.11 6.32 -8.32
C GLY A 98 13.09 5.22 -8.62
N VAL A 99 13.58 4.07 -9.04
CA VAL A 99 12.75 3.02 -9.67
C VAL A 99 12.01 2.12 -8.67
N ARG A 100 12.40 2.13 -7.40
CA ARG A 100 11.78 1.30 -6.36
C ARG A 100 10.66 2.07 -5.68
N ILE A 101 9.43 1.83 -6.10
CA ILE A 101 8.24 2.52 -5.57
C ILE A 101 7.43 1.56 -4.72
N LEU A 102 7.08 1.97 -3.51
CA LEU A 102 6.13 1.27 -2.64
C LEU A 102 4.77 1.97 -2.70
N VAL A 103 3.75 1.24 -3.15
CA VAL A 103 2.37 1.72 -3.20
C VAL A 103 1.65 1.24 -1.94
N GLU A 104 1.34 2.16 -1.05
CA GLU A 104 0.60 1.91 0.19
C GLU A 104 -0.79 2.54 0.14
N ALA A 105 -1.29 2.83 -1.04
CA ALA A 105 -2.58 3.44 -1.26
C ALA A 105 -3.74 2.52 -0.83
N GLY A 106 -4.94 3.08 -0.77
CA GLY A 106 -6.15 2.30 -0.62
C GLY A 106 -6.38 1.35 -1.80
N THR A 107 -7.31 0.42 -1.63
CA THR A 107 -7.58 -0.67 -2.60
C THR A 107 -7.90 -0.17 -3.99
N SER A 108 -8.57 0.97 -4.15
CA SER A 108 -8.94 1.50 -5.48
C SER A 108 -7.72 1.84 -6.34
N ILE A 109 -6.71 2.48 -5.77
CA ILE A 109 -5.47 2.81 -6.50
C ILE A 109 -4.66 1.54 -6.78
N ILE A 110 -4.54 0.65 -5.81
CA ILE A 110 -3.83 -0.62 -5.99
C ILE A 110 -4.47 -1.44 -7.12
N PHE A 111 -5.79 -1.58 -7.10
CA PHE A 111 -6.50 -2.34 -8.14
C PHE A 111 -6.38 -1.70 -9.51
N GLU A 112 -6.47 -0.37 -9.61
CA GLU A 112 -6.28 0.35 -10.87
C GLU A 112 -4.87 0.09 -11.45
N LEU A 113 -3.83 0.16 -10.61
CA LEU A 113 -2.46 -0.09 -11.05
C LEU A 113 -2.22 -1.57 -11.41
N ILE A 114 -2.86 -2.51 -10.70
CA ILE A 114 -2.82 -3.94 -11.06
C ILE A 114 -3.52 -4.16 -12.41
N ASP A 115 -4.70 -3.56 -12.62
CA ASP A 115 -5.45 -3.67 -13.87
C ASP A 115 -4.65 -3.17 -15.10
N GLN A 116 -3.80 -2.19 -14.89
CA GLN A 116 -2.92 -1.63 -15.91
C GLN A 116 -1.58 -2.36 -16.04
N GLY A 117 -1.34 -3.42 -15.26
CA GLY A 117 -0.09 -4.18 -15.30
C GLY A 117 1.11 -3.41 -14.75
N LEU A 118 0.89 -2.44 -13.87
CA LEU A 118 1.92 -1.54 -13.35
C LEU A 118 2.47 -1.96 -11.97
N ILE A 119 1.95 -3.01 -11.38
CA ILE A 119 2.44 -3.60 -10.14
C ILE A 119 3.27 -4.83 -10.45
N ASP A 120 4.55 -4.80 -10.12
CA ASP A 120 5.47 -5.93 -10.33
C ASP A 120 5.33 -6.99 -9.23
N GLN A 121 4.98 -6.55 -8.02
CA GLN A 121 4.85 -7.42 -6.86
C GLN A 121 3.77 -6.92 -5.91
N LEU A 122 2.92 -7.83 -5.45
CA LEU A 122 2.00 -7.59 -4.34
C LEU A 122 2.54 -8.27 -3.08
N GLU A 123 2.66 -7.52 -2.00
CA GLU A 123 2.90 -8.06 -0.67
C GLU A 123 1.62 -7.90 0.16
N LEU A 124 0.96 -9.02 0.40
CA LEU A 124 -0.31 -9.11 1.12
C LEU A 124 -0.11 -9.77 2.47
N SER A 125 -0.51 -9.08 3.53
CA SER A 125 -0.61 -9.64 4.87
C SER A 125 -2.07 -9.96 5.18
N VAL A 126 -2.33 -11.19 5.65
CA VAL A 126 -3.65 -11.63 6.12
C VAL A 126 -3.55 -11.93 7.60
N THR A 127 -4.20 -11.12 8.41
CA THR A 127 -4.16 -11.23 9.87
C THR A 127 -5.34 -12.04 10.42
N PRO A 128 -5.31 -12.48 11.68
CA PRO A 128 -6.44 -13.17 12.31
C PRO A 128 -7.67 -12.28 12.56
N VAL A 129 -7.56 -10.97 12.36
CA VAL A 129 -8.65 -10.02 12.64
C VAL A 129 -9.85 -10.28 11.75
N THR A 130 -11.05 -10.11 12.31
CA THR A 130 -12.34 -10.18 11.60
C THR A 130 -13.26 -9.05 12.09
N GLY A 131 -14.36 -8.84 11.37
CA GLY A 131 -15.41 -7.89 11.78
C GLY A 131 -15.06 -6.42 11.50
N GLY A 132 -14.14 -6.17 10.57
CA GLY A 132 -13.85 -4.82 10.09
C GLY A 132 -14.75 -4.41 8.92
N ASP A 133 -14.32 -3.38 8.20
CA ASP A 133 -15.06 -2.72 7.14
C ASP A 133 -14.41 -2.91 5.77
N ASP A 134 -15.18 -2.59 4.72
CA ASP A 134 -14.73 -2.57 3.32
C ASP A 134 -14.02 -3.86 2.89
N PRO A 135 -14.66 -5.03 3.03
CA PRO A 135 -14.04 -6.31 2.73
C PRO A 135 -13.74 -6.48 1.25
N ILE A 136 -12.63 -7.15 0.95
CA ILE A 136 -12.25 -7.58 -0.40
C ILE A 136 -12.09 -9.09 -0.44
N ASP A 137 -12.20 -9.67 -1.64
CA ASP A 137 -11.83 -11.06 -1.91
C ASP A 137 -10.32 -11.14 -2.15
N TRP A 138 -9.56 -11.32 -1.09
CA TRP A 138 -8.11 -11.34 -1.16
C TRP A 138 -7.56 -12.60 -1.86
N GLN A 139 -8.28 -13.73 -1.85
CA GLN A 139 -7.91 -14.92 -2.61
C GLN A 139 -8.02 -14.65 -4.12
N ALA A 140 -9.11 -14.02 -4.56
CA ALA A 140 -9.27 -13.61 -5.95
C ALA A 140 -8.19 -12.61 -6.37
N LEU A 141 -7.78 -11.71 -5.46
CA LEU A 141 -6.68 -10.79 -5.71
C LEU A 141 -5.35 -11.52 -5.94
N LEU A 142 -5.01 -12.50 -5.11
CA LEU A 142 -3.80 -13.31 -5.30
C LEU A 142 -3.82 -14.07 -6.65
N ASN A 143 -4.97 -14.58 -7.05
CA ASN A 143 -5.14 -15.32 -8.30
C ASN A 143 -4.98 -14.47 -9.56
N ARG A 144 -4.82 -13.16 -9.42
CA ARG A 144 -4.48 -12.25 -10.53
C ARG A 144 -2.99 -12.28 -10.90
N PHE A 145 -2.18 -12.91 -10.07
CA PHE A 145 -0.75 -13.10 -10.28
C PHE A 145 -0.44 -14.55 -10.64
N GLU A 146 0.57 -14.76 -11.48
CA GLU A 146 0.93 -16.12 -11.92
C GLU A 146 1.53 -16.95 -10.80
N ASN A 147 2.28 -16.31 -9.93
CA ASN A 147 3.03 -16.99 -8.86
C ASN A 147 2.83 -16.27 -7.52
N HIS A 148 2.70 -17.05 -6.47
CA HIS A 148 2.78 -16.49 -5.13
C HIS A 148 3.44 -17.45 -4.16
N THR A 149 4.14 -16.89 -3.17
CA THR A 149 4.73 -17.62 -2.04
C THR A 149 3.98 -17.24 -0.77
N HIS A 150 4.00 -18.16 0.20
CA HIS A 150 3.30 -17.99 1.47
C HIS A 150 4.22 -18.34 2.64
N THR A 151 4.19 -17.50 3.67
CA THR A 151 4.81 -17.76 4.97
C THR A 151 3.86 -17.34 6.09
N ASN A 152 4.00 -17.92 7.27
CA ASN A 152 3.23 -17.52 8.45
C ASN A 152 4.18 -17.11 9.57
N VAL A 153 3.91 -15.97 10.19
CA VAL A 153 4.65 -15.47 11.35
C VAL A 153 3.66 -15.06 12.42
N ASP A 154 3.66 -15.72 13.55
CA ASP A 154 2.82 -15.43 14.72
C ASP A 154 1.33 -15.28 14.38
N GLY A 155 0.83 -16.15 13.48
CA GLY A 155 -0.57 -16.18 13.05
C GLY A 155 -0.92 -15.22 11.91
N THR A 156 0.00 -14.42 11.42
CA THR A 156 -0.16 -13.59 10.23
C THR A 156 0.39 -14.31 9.01
N ASP A 157 -0.46 -14.46 7.98
CA ASP A 157 -0.05 -15.04 6.70
C ASP A 157 0.50 -13.93 5.79
N PHE A 158 1.69 -14.14 5.27
CA PHE A 158 2.34 -13.25 4.32
C PHE A 158 2.38 -13.91 2.94
N TYR A 159 1.84 -13.23 1.96
CA TYR A 159 1.89 -13.64 0.55
C TYR A 159 2.72 -12.64 -0.24
N ILE A 160 3.61 -13.14 -1.09
CA ILE A 160 4.32 -12.37 -2.11
C ILE A 160 3.88 -12.90 -3.46
N ALA A 161 3.16 -12.09 -4.22
CA ALA A 161 2.61 -12.46 -5.53
C ALA A 161 3.30 -11.68 -6.65
N ARG A 162 3.60 -12.37 -7.76
CA ARG A 162 4.32 -11.83 -8.92
C ARG A 162 3.79 -12.44 -10.22
N ASN A 163 3.94 -11.70 -11.31
CA ASN A 163 3.82 -12.22 -12.67
C ASN A 163 5.17 -12.67 -13.19
#